data_88dcafc083e5005a015c486272c73b5a
#
_entry.id   88dcafc083e5005a015c486272c73b5a
#
_cell.length_a   1.000
_cell.length_b   1.000
_cell.length_c   1.000
_cell.angle_alpha   90.00
_cell.angle_beta   90.00
_cell.angle_gamma   90.00
#
_symmetry.space_group_name_H-M   'P 1'
#
loop_
_entity.id
_entity.type
_entity.pdbx_description
1 polymer ?
#
loop_
_entity_poly.entity_id
_entity_poly.type
_entity_poly.pdbx_seq_one_letter_code
_entity_poly.pdbx_strand_id
1 'polypeptide(L)'
;MIRDRIFPLLRVLYSGGRRYSMAAYIFGFLLPGEKSGSGPVAMLRGWPAPDLRQGKGTIEIGHVGLYPGVKIHCSGSGHIAVGDGSFLNRHARILAGDRVVISRNCMVSWQAIITDFTGFESGEMYAPVLLEDEVWIGSRALILGGTRLGCGCVVAAGSIVQGDFPAGSVIVGKPAEVIQ
;
A
#
# COMPACT_ATOMS: atom_id res chain seq x y z
N MET A 1 16.21 12.55 10.73
CA MET A 1 16.32 13.99 10.35
C MET A 1 15.59 14.33 9.03
N ILE A 2 15.77 13.61 7.93
CA ILE A 2 15.03 13.83 6.66
C ILE A 2 13.56 13.40 6.83
N ARG A 3 13.30 12.29 7.50
CA ARG A 3 11.99 11.71 7.77
C ARG A 3 11.04 12.69 8.49
N ASP A 4 11.49 13.31 9.55
CA ASP A 4 10.66 14.17 10.41
C ASP A 4 10.20 15.45 9.71
N ARG A 5 10.89 15.85 8.64
CA ARG A 5 10.54 17.01 7.82
C ARG A 5 9.72 16.68 6.59
N ILE A 6 9.97 15.52 5.96
CA ILE A 6 9.33 15.13 4.69
C ILE A 6 7.95 14.50 4.94
N PHE A 7 7.81 13.64 5.95
CA PHE A 7 6.57 12.93 6.23
C PHE A 7 5.39 13.86 6.57
N PRO A 8 5.53 14.85 7.47
CA PRO A 8 4.49 15.84 7.72
C PRO A 8 4.17 16.69 6.49
N LEU A 9 5.20 17.09 5.72
CA LEU A 9 5.02 17.93 4.52
C LEU A 9 4.28 17.19 3.41
N LEU A 10 4.63 15.93 3.16
CA LEU A 10 3.93 15.07 2.19
C LEU A 10 2.50 14.80 2.64
N ARG A 11 2.26 14.57 3.92
CA ARG A 11 0.92 14.41 4.48
C ARG A 11 0.07 15.67 4.27
N VAL A 12 0.62 16.86 4.47
CA VAL A 12 -0.04 18.15 4.19
C VAL A 12 -0.29 18.34 2.68
N LEU A 13 0.68 18.03 1.84
CA LEU A 13 0.55 18.15 0.38
C LEU A 13 -0.52 17.18 -0.18
N TYR A 14 -0.64 15.98 0.39
CA TYR A 14 -1.59 14.97 -0.06
C TYR A 14 -2.93 15.02 0.67
N SER A 15 -2.98 15.47 1.92
CA SER A 15 -4.23 15.68 2.68
C SER A 15 -4.85 17.05 2.45
N GLY A 16 -4.09 17.98 1.85
CA GLY A 16 -4.49 19.37 1.67
C GLY A 16 -5.83 19.53 1.00
N GLY A 17 -6.83 19.88 1.80
CA GLY A 17 -8.05 20.61 1.50
C GLY A 17 -8.92 20.25 0.29
N ARG A 18 -8.65 19.18 -0.45
CA ARG A 18 -9.50 18.78 -1.56
C ARG A 18 -10.75 18.11 -1.04
N ARG A 19 -11.87 18.81 -1.17
CA ARG A 19 -13.20 18.26 -0.88
C ARG A 19 -13.41 16.97 -1.68
N TYR A 20 -13.65 15.88 -0.98
CA TYR A 20 -14.06 14.62 -1.62
C TYR A 20 -15.38 14.86 -2.33
N SER A 21 -15.54 14.32 -3.55
CA SER A 21 -16.84 14.37 -4.21
C SER A 21 -17.85 13.50 -3.44
N MET A 22 -19.11 13.88 -3.46
CA MET A 22 -20.21 13.09 -2.89
C MET A 22 -20.16 11.64 -3.42
N ALA A 23 -19.83 11.46 -4.71
CA ALA A 23 -19.67 10.15 -5.33
C ALA A 23 -18.54 9.35 -4.68
N ALA A 24 -17.39 9.96 -4.39
CA ALA A 24 -16.29 9.29 -3.71
C ALA A 24 -16.69 8.77 -2.32
N TYR A 25 -17.50 9.53 -1.62
CA TYR A 25 -18.02 9.16 -0.30
C TYR A 25 -18.99 7.97 -0.40
N ILE A 26 -19.95 8.01 -1.34
CA ILE A 26 -20.92 6.94 -1.58
C ILE A 26 -20.22 5.65 -2.01
N PHE A 27 -19.26 5.72 -2.95
CA PHE A 27 -18.49 4.56 -3.38
C PHE A 27 -17.65 3.94 -2.25
N GLY A 28 -17.12 4.76 -1.34
CA GLY A 28 -16.39 4.25 -0.16
C GLY A 28 -17.26 3.36 0.74
N PHE A 29 -18.58 3.62 0.82
CA PHE A 29 -19.52 2.76 1.55
C PHE A 29 -19.84 1.44 0.84
N LEU A 30 -19.68 1.39 -0.48
CA LEU A 30 -20.01 0.23 -1.30
C LEU A 30 -18.83 -0.74 -1.49
N LEU A 31 -17.63 -0.38 -1.04
CA LEU A 31 -16.47 -1.26 -1.16
C LEU A 31 -16.59 -2.45 -0.21
N PRO A 32 -16.18 -3.67 -0.65
CA PRO A 32 -16.08 -4.82 0.23
C PRO A 32 -14.97 -4.55 1.28
N GLY A 33 -15.18 -4.98 2.50
CA GLY A 33 -14.23 -4.86 3.60
C GLY A 33 -14.92 -4.68 4.94
N GLU A 34 -14.23 -4.94 6.04
CA GLU A 34 -14.72 -4.65 7.38
C GLU A 34 -14.71 -3.13 7.63
N LYS A 35 -15.85 -2.60 8.04
CA LYS A 35 -15.99 -1.16 8.35
C LYS A 35 -15.54 -0.91 9.78
N SER A 36 -14.47 -0.17 9.92
CA SER A 36 -14.02 0.35 11.22
C SER A 36 -14.54 1.78 11.40
N GLY A 37 -15.51 1.96 12.29
CA GLY A 37 -16.04 3.28 12.64
C GLY A 37 -17.28 3.74 11.84
N SER A 38 -17.66 5.02 11.97
CA SER A 38 -18.91 5.60 11.47
C SER A 38 -18.84 6.26 10.08
N GLY A 39 -17.77 6.01 9.31
CA GLY A 39 -17.53 6.61 7.99
C GLY A 39 -17.32 5.59 6.87
N PRO A 40 -17.13 6.05 5.61
CA PRO A 40 -16.79 5.17 4.52
C PRO A 40 -15.42 4.54 4.75
N VAL A 41 -15.30 3.25 4.44
CA VAL A 41 -14.07 2.47 4.61
C VAL A 41 -12.92 3.05 3.76
N ALA A 42 -13.23 3.51 2.56
CA ALA A 42 -12.24 4.10 1.67
C ALA A 42 -12.77 5.34 0.96
N MET A 43 -11.88 6.28 0.67
CA MET A 43 -12.22 7.49 -0.06
C MET A 43 -11.68 7.42 -1.49
N LEU A 44 -12.59 7.38 -2.46
CA LEU A 44 -12.23 7.35 -3.88
C LEU A 44 -11.94 8.76 -4.40
N ARG A 45 -10.82 8.94 -5.09
CA ARG A 45 -10.38 10.24 -5.60
C ARG A 45 -10.35 10.31 -7.13
N GLY A 46 -11.51 10.11 -7.77
CA GLY A 46 -11.67 10.33 -9.20
C GLY A 46 -11.83 9.05 -10.03
N TRP A 47 -11.73 9.18 -11.35
CA TRP A 47 -11.94 8.13 -12.34
C TRP A 47 -10.64 7.75 -13.05
N PRO A 48 -10.39 6.47 -13.46
CA PRO A 48 -11.25 5.30 -13.25
C PRO A 48 -11.30 4.85 -11.78
N ALA A 49 -12.43 4.25 -11.38
CA ALA A 49 -12.60 3.73 -10.04
C ALA A 49 -11.55 2.65 -9.72
N PRO A 50 -11.20 2.46 -8.45
CA PRO A 50 -10.37 1.34 -8.02
C PRO A 50 -11.02 0.01 -8.39
N ASP A 51 -10.17 -0.96 -8.78
CA ASP A 51 -10.59 -2.33 -9.09
C ASP A 51 -10.21 -3.24 -7.92
N LEU A 52 -11.22 -3.68 -7.16
CA LEU A 52 -11.05 -4.60 -6.05
C LEU A 52 -11.59 -5.98 -6.45
N ARG A 53 -10.72 -6.98 -6.43
CA ARG A 53 -11.10 -8.37 -6.74
C ARG A 53 -10.74 -9.26 -5.58
N GLN A 54 -11.77 -9.84 -4.99
CA GLN A 54 -11.66 -10.78 -3.89
C GLN A 54 -12.04 -12.17 -4.38
N GLY A 55 -11.10 -13.12 -4.29
CA GLY A 55 -11.34 -14.53 -4.52
C GLY A 55 -12.04 -15.17 -3.32
N LYS A 56 -11.53 -16.30 -2.83
CA LYS A 56 -12.01 -16.94 -1.58
C LYS A 56 -11.35 -16.31 -0.34
N GLY A 57 -10.34 -15.45 -0.52
CA GLY A 57 -9.62 -14.78 0.55
C GLY A 57 -10.34 -13.54 1.08
N THR A 58 -9.63 -12.70 1.82
CA THR A 58 -10.19 -11.51 2.48
C THR A 58 -9.46 -10.23 2.08
N ILE A 59 -10.21 -9.14 1.94
CA ILE A 59 -9.69 -7.78 1.77
C ILE A 59 -10.27 -6.90 2.87
N GLU A 60 -9.41 -6.45 3.77
CA GLU A 60 -9.74 -5.55 4.87
C GLU A 60 -9.17 -4.17 4.58
N ILE A 61 -10.01 -3.14 4.54
CA ILE A 61 -9.60 -1.78 4.21
C ILE A 61 -10.12 -0.84 5.29
N GLY A 62 -9.22 -0.15 5.97
CA GLY A 62 -9.53 0.92 6.90
C GLY A 62 -9.92 2.23 6.20
N HIS A 63 -9.83 3.35 6.90
CA HIS A 63 -10.04 4.69 6.32
C HIS A 63 -8.88 5.07 5.41
N VAL A 64 -8.94 4.65 4.15
CA VAL A 64 -7.85 4.70 3.17
C VAL A 64 -8.20 5.58 1.99
N GLY A 65 -7.25 6.38 1.52
CA GLY A 65 -7.37 7.13 0.28
C GLY A 65 -7.02 6.28 -0.94
N LEU A 66 -7.99 5.97 -1.81
CA LEU A 66 -7.74 5.25 -3.07
C LEU A 66 -7.83 6.21 -4.25
N TYR A 67 -6.75 6.30 -5.01
CA TYR A 67 -6.65 7.13 -6.20
C TYR A 67 -7.04 6.36 -7.48
N PRO A 68 -7.30 7.07 -8.60
CA PRO A 68 -7.72 6.45 -9.84
C PRO A 68 -6.81 5.32 -10.32
N GLY A 69 -7.41 4.22 -10.77
CA GLY A 69 -6.71 3.09 -11.35
C GLY A 69 -5.96 2.21 -10.37
N VAL A 70 -6.16 2.39 -9.05
CA VAL A 70 -5.66 1.45 -8.03
C VAL A 70 -6.29 0.09 -8.24
N LYS A 71 -5.49 -0.96 -8.09
CA LYS A 71 -5.96 -2.36 -8.14
C LYS A 71 -5.56 -3.08 -6.86
N ILE A 72 -6.54 -3.72 -6.22
CA ILE A 72 -6.34 -4.57 -5.05
C ILE A 72 -6.94 -5.92 -5.37
N HIS A 73 -6.09 -6.90 -5.66
CA HIS A 73 -6.51 -8.22 -6.07
C HIS A 73 -6.01 -9.27 -5.09
N CYS A 74 -6.95 -9.96 -4.46
CA CYS A 74 -6.68 -11.08 -3.58
C CYS A 74 -7.10 -12.37 -4.29
N SER A 75 -6.15 -13.24 -4.59
CA SER A 75 -6.41 -14.51 -5.25
C SER A 75 -6.46 -15.66 -4.25
N GLY A 76 -7.09 -16.76 -4.61
CA GLY A 76 -7.18 -17.94 -3.75
C GLY A 76 -7.77 -17.63 -2.39
N SER A 77 -7.12 -18.10 -1.32
CA SER A 77 -7.47 -17.88 0.09
C SER A 77 -6.62 -16.78 0.74
N GLY A 78 -5.98 -15.92 -0.04
CA GLY A 78 -5.08 -14.88 0.44
C GLY A 78 -5.75 -13.84 1.33
N HIS A 79 -4.92 -13.00 1.94
CA HIS A 79 -5.37 -11.92 2.82
C HIS A 79 -4.66 -10.60 2.48
N ILE A 80 -5.44 -9.55 2.28
CA ILE A 80 -4.94 -8.18 2.13
C ILE A 80 -5.53 -7.31 3.23
N ALA A 81 -4.67 -6.63 4.00
CA ALA A 81 -5.09 -5.61 4.95
C ALA A 81 -4.43 -4.27 4.64
N VAL A 82 -5.20 -3.18 4.70
CA VAL A 82 -4.69 -1.81 4.54
C VAL A 82 -5.22 -0.96 5.68
N GLY A 83 -4.32 -0.51 6.55
CA GLY A 83 -4.63 0.22 7.77
C GLY A 83 -4.98 1.69 7.54
N ASP A 84 -5.63 2.26 8.56
CA ASP A 84 -6.15 3.63 8.59
C ASP A 84 -5.09 4.69 8.25
N GLY A 85 -5.52 5.77 7.61
CA GLY A 85 -4.68 6.90 7.26
C GLY A 85 -3.73 6.65 6.09
N SER A 86 -3.69 5.42 5.58
CA SER A 86 -2.88 5.07 4.41
C SER A 86 -3.51 5.60 3.12
N PHE A 87 -2.69 5.76 2.08
CA PHE A 87 -3.21 6.05 0.75
C PHE A 87 -2.43 5.34 -0.34
N LEU A 88 -3.18 4.91 -1.35
CA LEU A 88 -2.67 4.26 -2.54
C LEU A 88 -2.85 5.21 -3.72
N ASN A 89 -1.74 5.63 -4.31
CA ASN A 89 -1.76 6.61 -5.38
C ASN A 89 -2.08 5.96 -6.74
N ARG A 90 -2.23 6.79 -7.78
CA ARG A 90 -2.71 6.37 -9.11
C ARG A 90 -1.99 5.14 -9.64
N HIS A 91 -2.78 4.16 -10.09
CA HIS A 91 -2.30 2.92 -10.69
C HIS A 91 -1.41 2.07 -9.78
N ALA A 92 -1.36 2.33 -8.46
CA ALA A 92 -0.76 1.41 -7.51
C ALA A 92 -1.48 0.05 -7.53
N ARG A 93 -0.75 -1.03 -7.32
CA ARG A 93 -1.29 -2.40 -7.35
C ARG A 93 -0.88 -3.14 -6.10
N ILE A 94 -1.84 -3.81 -5.47
CA ILE A 94 -1.63 -4.75 -4.38
C ILE A 94 -2.16 -6.10 -4.85
N LEU A 95 -1.32 -7.11 -4.85
CA LEU A 95 -1.62 -8.43 -5.34
C LEU A 95 -1.23 -9.45 -4.27
N ALA A 96 -2.18 -10.26 -3.78
CA ALA A 96 -1.89 -11.29 -2.80
C ALA A 96 -2.45 -12.65 -3.20
N GLY A 97 -1.60 -13.66 -3.08
CA GLY A 97 -1.96 -15.08 -3.12
C GLY A 97 -2.02 -15.70 -1.73
N ASP A 98 -1.19 -15.21 -0.80
CA ASP A 98 -1.13 -15.57 0.61
C ASP A 98 -1.44 -14.35 1.49
N ARG A 99 -0.48 -13.41 1.68
CA ARG A 99 -0.69 -12.30 2.61
C ARG A 99 0.07 -11.03 2.24
N VAL A 100 -0.65 -9.91 2.20
CA VAL A 100 -0.08 -8.55 2.16
C VAL A 100 -0.73 -7.70 3.23
N VAL A 101 0.08 -7.17 4.16
CA VAL A 101 -0.37 -6.28 5.21
C VAL A 101 0.34 -4.93 5.07
N ILE A 102 -0.45 -3.88 4.94
CA ILE A 102 -0.02 -2.49 4.96
C ILE A 102 -0.62 -1.86 6.20
N SER A 103 0.21 -1.50 7.17
CA SER A 103 -0.25 -0.91 8.42
C SER A 103 -0.72 0.55 8.25
N ARG A 104 -0.75 1.32 9.32
CA ARG A 104 -1.37 2.65 9.33
C ARG A 104 -0.45 3.72 8.74
N ASN A 105 -1.05 4.77 8.20
CA ASN A 105 -0.37 5.98 7.70
C ASN A 105 0.68 5.70 6.62
N CYS A 106 0.57 4.60 5.89
CA CYS A 106 1.48 4.28 4.80
C CYS A 106 1.16 5.07 3.54
N MET A 107 2.20 5.36 2.77
CA MET A 107 2.09 6.06 1.49
C MET A 107 2.61 5.18 0.35
N VAL A 108 1.71 4.75 -0.54
CA VAL A 108 2.07 3.99 -1.74
C VAL A 108 1.97 4.91 -2.94
N SER A 109 3.11 5.24 -3.55
CA SER A 109 3.19 6.20 -4.65
C SER A 109 2.71 5.62 -5.99
N TRP A 110 2.75 6.44 -7.04
CA TRP A 110 2.25 6.12 -8.38
C TRP A 110 2.87 4.87 -8.96
N GLN A 111 2.01 3.96 -9.47
CA GLN A 111 2.42 2.76 -10.19
C GLN A 111 3.32 1.81 -9.37
N ALA A 112 3.41 1.99 -8.06
CA ALA A 112 4.09 1.03 -7.20
C ALA A 112 3.32 -0.30 -7.18
N ILE A 113 4.03 -1.39 -7.06
CA ILE A 113 3.48 -2.75 -7.00
C ILE A 113 3.93 -3.39 -5.71
N ILE A 114 2.98 -3.91 -4.95
CA ILE A 114 3.21 -4.70 -3.75
C ILE A 114 2.61 -6.07 -3.98
N THR A 115 3.42 -7.10 -3.92
CA THR A 115 2.97 -8.48 -4.12
C THR A 115 3.70 -9.42 -3.20
N ASP A 116 3.01 -10.42 -2.71
CA ASP A 116 3.60 -11.51 -1.95
C ASP A 116 4.23 -12.61 -2.82
N PHE A 117 4.22 -12.44 -4.14
CA PHE A 117 4.95 -13.32 -5.07
C PHE A 117 6.46 -13.16 -4.86
N THR A 118 7.17 -14.28 -4.65
CA THR A 118 8.59 -14.30 -4.31
C THR A 118 9.51 -14.32 -5.51
N GLY A 119 8.99 -14.50 -6.72
CA GLY A 119 9.77 -14.79 -7.92
C GLY A 119 9.83 -16.30 -8.20
N PHE A 120 10.48 -16.65 -9.29
CA PHE A 120 10.54 -18.04 -9.76
C PHE A 120 11.71 -18.84 -9.14
N GLU A 121 12.63 -18.19 -8.43
CA GLU A 121 13.87 -18.83 -7.97
C GLU A 121 13.78 -19.39 -6.54
N SER A 122 12.81 -18.95 -5.72
CA SER A 122 12.76 -19.28 -4.29
C SER A 122 12.16 -20.65 -3.96
N GLY A 123 11.55 -21.33 -4.89
CA GLY A 123 10.84 -22.60 -4.65
C GLY A 123 9.46 -22.43 -3.99
N GLU A 124 9.24 -21.38 -3.23
CA GLU A 124 7.92 -20.97 -2.70
C GLU A 124 7.33 -19.87 -3.56
N MET A 125 6.08 -20.05 -4.01
CA MET A 125 5.45 -19.10 -4.92
C MET A 125 5.08 -17.78 -4.21
N TYR A 126 4.71 -17.84 -2.94
CA TYR A 126 4.25 -16.70 -2.14
C TYR A 126 4.92 -16.69 -0.78
N ALA A 127 5.25 -15.51 -0.28
CA ALA A 127 5.69 -15.27 1.09
C ALA A 127 5.11 -13.94 1.58
N PRO A 128 4.68 -13.85 2.85
CA PRO A 128 4.01 -12.65 3.36
C PRO A 128 4.80 -11.37 3.14
N VAL A 129 4.09 -10.27 2.85
CA VAL A 129 4.63 -8.90 2.85
C VAL A 129 4.03 -8.13 4.01
N LEU A 130 4.90 -7.52 4.82
CA LEU A 130 4.51 -6.68 5.95
C LEU A 130 5.14 -5.29 5.83
N LEU A 131 4.30 -4.27 5.69
CA LEU A 131 4.68 -2.87 5.84
C LEU A 131 4.17 -2.39 7.20
N GLU A 132 5.07 -2.00 8.09
CA GLU A 132 4.71 -1.41 9.38
C GLU A 132 4.18 0.02 9.20
N ASP A 133 3.84 0.69 10.31
CA ASP A 133 3.27 2.04 10.27
C ASP A 133 4.22 3.05 9.58
N GLU A 134 3.65 4.05 8.91
CA GLU A 134 4.38 5.19 8.33
C GLU A 134 5.40 4.83 7.24
N VAL A 135 5.27 3.69 6.58
CA VAL A 135 6.15 3.34 5.45
C VAL A 135 5.78 4.16 4.21
N TRP A 136 6.81 4.64 3.51
CA TRP A 136 6.65 5.33 2.23
C TRP A 136 7.27 4.52 1.08
N ILE A 137 6.43 4.08 0.15
CA ILE A 137 6.84 3.39 -1.08
C ILE A 137 6.89 4.39 -2.23
N GLY A 138 8.07 4.58 -2.80
CA GLY A 138 8.31 5.45 -3.95
C GLY A 138 7.64 4.96 -5.23
N SER A 139 7.49 5.87 -6.19
CA SER A 139 6.82 5.57 -7.48
C SER A 139 7.53 4.45 -8.24
N ARG A 140 6.73 3.53 -8.83
CA ARG A 140 7.22 2.38 -9.59
C ARG A 140 8.14 1.45 -8.83
N ALA A 141 8.19 1.52 -7.50
CA ALA A 141 8.88 0.53 -6.70
C ALA A 141 8.11 -0.81 -6.76
N LEU A 142 8.84 -1.89 -6.68
CA LEU A 142 8.32 -3.25 -6.63
C LEU A 142 8.71 -3.87 -5.29
N ILE A 143 7.71 -4.22 -4.49
CA ILE A 143 7.87 -4.92 -3.23
C ILE A 143 7.48 -6.38 -3.47
N LEU A 144 8.43 -7.28 -3.24
CA LEU A 144 8.27 -8.72 -3.48
C LEU A 144 7.93 -9.47 -2.20
N GLY A 145 7.48 -10.71 -2.37
CA GLY A 145 7.18 -11.64 -1.28
C GLY A 145 8.38 -11.88 -0.37
N GLY A 146 8.09 -12.04 0.94
CA GLY A 146 9.10 -12.15 1.98
C GLY A 146 9.69 -10.80 2.42
N THR A 147 9.06 -9.68 2.07
CA THR A 147 9.51 -8.36 2.49
C THR A 147 8.87 -7.92 3.80
N ARG A 148 9.69 -7.46 4.73
CA ARG A 148 9.26 -6.72 5.90
C ARG A 148 9.93 -5.34 5.94
N LEU A 149 9.12 -4.29 5.99
CA LEU A 149 9.58 -2.92 6.16
C LEU A 149 9.16 -2.42 7.53
N GLY A 150 10.14 -2.13 8.38
CA GLY A 150 9.89 -1.56 9.71
C GLY A 150 9.30 -0.15 9.63
N CYS A 151 8.76 0.30 10.77
CA CYS A 151 8.07 1.59 10.87
C CYS A 151 8.90 2.75 10.29
N GLY A 152 8.29 3.56 9.45
CA GLY A 152 8.88 4.75 8.84
C GLY A 152 9.98 4.48 7.81
N CYS A 153 10.08 3.27 7.27
CA CYS A 153 10.95 3.00 6.13
C CYS A 153 10.55 3.83 4.91
N VAL A 154 11.55 4.22 4.12
CA VAL A 154 11.38 4.93 2.86
C VAL A 154 12.00 4.13 1.74
N VAL A 155 11.20 3.70 0.78
CA VAL A 155 11.67 3.02 -0.43
C VAL A 155 11.76 4.03 -1.57
N ALA A 156 12.92 4.15 -2.18
CA ALA A 156 13.13 5.04 -3.31
C ALA A 156 12.35 4.60 -4.56
N ALA A 157 12.06 5.56 -5.42
CA ALA A 157 11.35 5.29 -6.67
C ALA A 157 12.10 4.27 -7.54
N GLY A 158 11.36 3.33 -8.13
CA GLY A 158 11.87 2.32 -9.02
C GLY A 158 12.72 1.23 -8.37
N SER A 159 12.83 1.18 -7.05
CA SER A 159 13.56 0.12 -6.34
C SER A 159 12.83 -1.23 -6.42
N ILE A 160 13.60 -2.32 -6.38
CA ILE A 160 13.09 -3.70 -6.26
C ILE A 160 13.52 -4.23 -4.90
N VAL A 161 12.54 -4.47 -4.02
CA VAL A 161 12.76 -4.70 -2.60
C VAL A 161 12.32 -6.10 -2.23
N GLN A 162 13.21 -6.85 -1.58
CA GLN A 162 12.92 -8.14 -0.97
C GLN A 162 13.81 -8.34 0.26
N GLY A 163 13.25 -8.81 1.36
CA GLY A 163 13.95 -9.05 2.63
C GLY A 163 13.49 -8.15 3.77
N ASP A 164 14.21 -8.19 4.88
CA ASP A 164 13.89 -7.47 6.12
C ASP A 164 14.68 -6.18 6.24
N PHE A 165 13.98 -5.08 6.48
CA PHE A 165 14.57 -3.75 6.62
C PHE A 165 14.14 -3.13 7.94
N PRO A 166 15.09 -2.71 8.79
CA PRO A 166 14.78 -2.15 10.10
C PRO A 166 14.05 -0.80 9.99
N ALA A 167 13.37 -0.41 11.06
CA ALA A 167 12.63 0.84 11.12
C ALA A 167 13.50 2.06 10.77
N GLY A 168 12.94 2.99 10.00
CA GLY A 168 13.60 4.23 9.59
C GLY A 168 14.61 4.09 8.46
N SER A 169 14.78 2.89 7.89
CA SER A 169 15.70 2.67 6.76
C SER A 169 15.31 3.45 5.51
N VAL A 170 16.31 3.95 4.80
CA VAL A 170 16.18 4.44 3.42
C VAL A 170 16.72 3.38 2.48
N ILE A 171 15.85 2.88 1.58
CA ILE A 171 16.06 1.66 0.80
C ILE A 171 16.07 2.02 -0.68
N VAL A 172 17.15 1.68 -1.38
CA VAL A 172 17.37 2.10 -2.78
C VAL A 172 18.03 1.00 -3.60
N GLY A 173 17.61 0.82 -4.83
CA GLY A 173 18.35 -0.03 -5.79
C GLY A 173 17.56 -1.20 -6.36
N LYS A 174 18.25 -2.03 -7.16
CA LYS A 174 17.74 -3.22 -7.88
C LYS A 174 18.86 -4.28 -7.95
N PRO A 175 18.98 -5.19 -6.99
CA PRO A 175 18.21 -5.30 -5.74
C PRO A 175 18.42 -4.10 -4.83
N ALA A 176 17.46 -3.85 -3.94
CA ALA A 176 17.51 -2.71 -3.06
C ALA A 176 18.30 -2.98 -1.78
N GLU A 177 19.08 -1.98 -1.36
CA GLU A 177 19.91 -2.01 -0.16
C GLU A 177 19.61 -0.79 0.72
N VAL A 178 19.96 -0.88 2.00
CA VAL A 178 19.87 0.24 2.95
C VAL A 178 21.02 1.21 2.69
N ILE A 179 20.70 2.49 2.54
CA ILE A 179 21.70 3.56 2.41
C ILE A 179 21.76 4.49 3.62
N GLN A 180 20.78 4.37 4.54
CA GLN A 180 20.70 5.11 5.80
C GLN A 180 19.83 4.37 6.80
#